data_f7b421766ab5e647455b03a7bdfc81fd
#
_entry.id   f7b421766ab5e647455b03a7bdfc81fd
#
_cell.length_a   1.000
_cell.length_b   1.000
_cell.length_c   1.000
_cell.angle_alpha   90.00
_cell.angle_beta   90.00
_cell.angle_gamma   90.00
#
_symmetry.space_group_name_H-M   'P 1'
#
loop_
_entity.id
_entity.type
_entity.pdbx_description
1 polymer ?
#
loop_
_entity_poly.entity_id
_entity_poly.type
_entity_poly.pdbx_seq_one_letter_code
_entity_poly.pdbx_strand_id
1 'polypeptide(L)'
;MKASFITCADANANAGLVTGFLRLEMPRAAAEKSRPPVHLSIIIDASGSMGGRSIELVRQAAGSLLQWLTRRDYISIVTFSNVARLVVPHVQLTDKPSLLERIKNITADGGTNLSGGLLEGLNDIALNYRQNELHYVILLTDGQANVGVTDPAQLAGITAAFLEKG
;
A
#
# COMPACT_ATOMS: atom_id res chain seq x y z
N MET A 1 -2.68 -16.09 10.11
CA MET A 1 -2.53 -15.00 9.13
C MET A 1 -1.59 -15.46 8.02
N LYS A 2 -1.96 -15.45 6.75
CA LYS A 2 -1.05 -15.78 5.65
C LYS A 2 -0.76 -14.49 4.90
N ALA A 3 0.44 -13.94 5.06
CA ALA A 3 0.94 -12.88 4.21
C ALA A 3 1.60 -13.52 2.99
N SER A 4 1.15 -13.19 1.80
CA SER A 4 1.77 -13.63 0.55
C SER A 4 2.42 -12.41 -0.10
N PHE A 5 3.75 -12.39 -0.15
CA PHE A 5 4.49 -11.46 -0.99
C PHE A 5 4.57 -12.08 -2.40
N ILE A 6 4.01 -11.40 -3.38
CA ILE A 6 4.22 -11.74 -4.78
C ILE A 6 5.12 -10.65 -5.36
N THR A 7 6.40 -10.95 -5.48
CA THR A 7 7.32 -10.16 -6.30
C THR A 7 7.30 -10.75 -7.70
N CYS A 8 6.77 -10.04 -8.67
CA CYS A 8 6.96 -10.37 -10.08
C CYS A 8 8.17 -9.61 -10.59
N ALA A 9 9.29 -10.30 -10.73
CA ALA A 9 10.41 -9.82 -11.50
C ALA A 9 10.22 -10.30 -12.95
N ASP A 10 9.91 -9.40 -13.87
CA ASP A 10 9.94 -9.72 -15.29
C ASP A 10 11.36 -9.49 -15.80
N ALA A 11 12.04 -10.59 -16.18
CA ALA A 11 13.41 -10.61 -16.62
C ALA A 11 13.55 -10.21 -18.09
N ASN A 12 13.10 -9.02 -18.46
CA ASN A 12 13.44 -8.45 -19.76
C ASN A 12 14.36 -7.23 -19.59
N ALA A 13 15.65 -7.51 -19.50
CA ALA A 13 16.74 -6.66 -19.00
C ALA A 13 17.12 -5.49 -19.91
N ASN A 14 16.27 -4.98 -20.81
CA ASN A 14 16.68 -3.92 -21.74
C ASN A 14 15.92 -2.60 -21.62
N ALA A 15 15.08 -2.40 -20.63
CA ALA A 15 14.35 -1.13 -20.49
C ALA A 15 14.13 -0.63 -19.06
N GLY A 16 14.73 -1.18 -18.03
CA GLY A 16 14.67 -0.60 -16.68
C GLY A 16 13.26 -0.47 -16.08
N LEU A 17 12.23 -1.03 -16.71
CA LEU A 17 10.86 -0.98 -16.26
C LEU A 17 10.44 -2.33 -15.67
N VAL A 18 10.43 -2.45 -14.36
CA VAL A 18 9.84 -3.61 -13.67
C VAL A 18 8.34 -3.38 -13.61
N THR A 19 7.60 -3.98 -14.52
CA THR A 19 6.13 -3.98 -14.45
C THR A 19 5.70 -5.14 -13.57
N GLY A 20 5.46 -4.88 -12.29
CA GLY A 20 4.88 -5.85 -11.38
C GLY A 20 3.36 -5.87 -11.54
N PHE A 21 2.78 -7.04 -11.82
CA PHE A 21 1.34 -7.24 -11.72
C PHE A 21 1.00 -7.78 -10.35
N LEU A 22 0.34 -6.99 -9.51
CA LEU A 22 -0.25 -7.48 -8.28
C LEU A 22 -1.60 -8.14 -8.62
N ARG A 23 -1.64 -9.46 -8.66
CA ARG A 23 -2.90 -10.21 -8.73
C ARG A 23 -3.40 -10.48 -7.33
N LEU A 24 -4.35 -9.70 -6.86
CA LEU A 24 -5.08 -9.96 -5.63
C LEU A 24 -6.22 -10.94 -5.95
N GLU A 25 -6.03 -12.21 -5.59
CA GLU A 25 -7.14 -13.17 -5.56
C GLU A 25 -7.90 -12.99 -4.24
N MET A 26 -8.86 -12.07 -4.27
CA MET A 26 -9.85 -11.98 -3.19
C MET A 26 -10.82 -13.14 -3.34
N PRO A 27 -11.20 -13.88 -2.29
CA PRO A 27 -12.26 -14.86 -2.38
C PRO A 27 -13.49 -14.19 -2.96
N ARG A 28 -14.04 -14.75 -4.05
CA ARG A 28 -15.30 -14.26 -4.64
C ARG A 28 -16.31 -14.07 -3.52
N ALA A 29 -16.91 -12.92 -3.46
CA ALA A 29 -17.85 -12.49 -2.43
C ALA A 29 -18.85 -13.57 -2.06
N ALA A 30 -18.54 -14.33 -1.04
CA ALA A 30 -19.57 -14.84 -0.17
C ALA A 30 -20.32 -13.61 0.32
N ALA A 31 -21.65 -13.66 0.31
CA ALA A 31 -22.53 -12.54 0.55
C ALA A 31 -21.91 -11.54 1.55
N GLU A 32 -22.00 -10.26 1.25
CA GLU A 32 -21.40 -9.11 1.95
C GLU A 32 -21.46 -9.16 3.49
N LYS A 33 -22.31 -10.03 4.03
CA LYS A 33 -22.54 -10.27 5.47
C LYS A 33 -21.64 -11.34 6.10
N SER A 34 -20.87 -12.11 5.32
CA SER A 34 -20.18 -13.32 5.85
C SER A 34 -18.67 -13.21 5.98
N ARG A 35 -18.01 -12.19 5.39
CA ARG A 35 -16.58 -12.02 5.55
C ARG A 35 -16.25 -11.07 6.71
N PRO A 36 -15.12 -11.26 7.40
CA PRO A 36 -14.60 -10.29 8.35
C PRO A 36 -14.33 -8.93 7.68
N PRO A 37 -14.42 -7.81 8.43
CA PRO A 37 -13.96 -6.53 7.96
C PRO A 37 -12.50 -6.58 7.52
N VAL A 38 -12.17 -5.78 6.51
CA VAL A 38 -10.80 -5.62 5.99
C VAL A 38 -10.26 -4.27 6.47
N HIS A 39 -9.06 -4.29 7.00
CA HIS A 39 -8.24 -3.13 7.30
C HIS A 39 -7.13 -3.06 6.26
N LEU A 40 -7.17 -2.07 5.38
CA LEU A 40 -6.23 -1.91 4.29
C LEU A 40 -5.41 -0.63 4.46
N SER A 41 -4.10 -0.77 4.58
CA SER A 41 -3.16 0.34 4.45
C SER A 41 -2.54 0.33 3.05
N ILE A 42 -2.75 1.41 2.29
CA ILE A 42 -2.12 1.60 0.97
C ILE A 42 -0.96 2.56 1.14
N ILE A 43 0.25 2.07 0.88
CA ILE A 43 1.48 2.85 0.92
C ILE A 43 1.86 3.19 -0.51
N ILE A 44 1.90 4.48 -0.83
CA ILE A 44 2.12 4.99 -2.20
C ILE A 44 3.45 5.71 -2.26
N ASP A 45 4.29 5.25 -3.16
CA ASP A 45 5.49 5.97 -3.56
C ASP A 45 5.09 7.24 -4.32
N ALA A 46 5.49 8.38 -3.79
CA ALA A 46 5.30 9.69 -4.38
C ALA A 46 6.65 10.37 -4.67
N SER A 47 7.71 9.57 -4.89
CA SER A 47 9.04 10.07 -5.28
C SER A 47 9.04 10.64 -6.71
N GLY A 48 10.08 11.40 -7.04
CA GLY A 48 10.20 12.05 -8.35
C GLY A 48 10.21 11.08 -9.53
N SER A 49 10.72 9.85 -9.37
CA SER A 49 10.71 8.80 -10.40
C SER A 49 9.29 8.34 -10.77
N MET A 50 8.36 8.45 -9.81
CA MET A 50 6.95 8.14 -10.04
C MET A 50 6.21 9.18 -10.89
N GLY A 51 6.86 10.27 -11.29
CA GLY A 51 6.27 11.35 -12.09
C GLY A 51 5.66 10.86 -13.42
N GLY A 52 4.67 11.59 -13.95
CA GLY A 52 4.01 11.27 -15.20
C GLY A 52 3.12 10.04 -15.13
N ARG A 53 3.35 9.05 -16.02
CA ARG A 53 2.47 7.88 -16.15
C ARG A 53 2.44 6.98 -14.91
N SER A 54 3.56 6.84 -14.20
CA SER A 54 3.66 5.95 -13.04
C SER A 54 2.71 6.37 -11.92
N ILE A 55 2.70 7.64 -11.54
CA ILE A 55 1.79 8.12 -10.50
C ILE A 55 0.32 8.04 -10.91
N GLU A 56 0.02 8.20 -12.20
CA GLU A 56 -1.35 8.03 -12.71
C GLU A 56 -1.82 6.58 -12.58
N LEU A 57 -0.97 5.61 -12.92
CA LEU A 57 -1.27 4.18 -12.78
C LEU A 57 -1.48 3.81 -11.32
N VAL A 58 -0.66 4.33 -10.42
CA VAL A 58 -0.81 4.09 -8.97
C VAL A 58 -2.10 4.69 -8.43
N ARG A 59 -2.47 5.91 -8.85
CA ARG A 59 -3.78 6.51 -8.49
C ARG A 59 -4.95 5.66 -8.97
N GLN A 60 -4.87 5.12 -10.21
CA GLN A 60 -5.90 4.23 -10.76
C GLN A 60 -5.95 2.91 -9.99
N ALA A 61 -4.80 2.31 -9.66
CA ALA A 61 -4.73 1.08 -8.88
C ALA A 61 -5.33 1.27 -7.48
N ALA A 62 -4.93 2.32 -6.76
CA ALA A 62 -5.48 2.65 -5.45
C ALA A 62 -6.99 2.92 -5.51
N GLY A 63 -7.46 3.65 -6.53
CA GLY A 63 -8.89 3.88 -6.77
C GLY A 63 -9.66 2.59 -7.05
N SER A 64 -9.07 1.65 -7.79
CA SER A 64 -9.66 0.34 -8.06
C SER A 64 -9.76 -0.50 -6.78
N LEU A 65 -8.74 -0.49 -5.94
CA LEU A 65 -8.78 -1.17 -4.63
C LEU A 65 -9.94 -0.65 -3.76
N LEU A 66 -10.18 0.67 -3.74
CA LEU A 66 -11.31 1.25 -3.02
C LEU A 66 -12.68 0.72 -3.49
N GLN A 67 -12.82 0.38 -4.76
CA GLN A 67 -14.09 -0.14 -5.29
C GLN A 67 -14.42 -1.53 -4.74
N TRP A 68 -13.40 -2.35 -4.44
CA TRP A 68 -13.57 -3.70 -3.88
C TRP A 68 -13.93 -3.70 -2.40
N LEU A 69 -13.64 -2.62 -1.69
CA LEU A 69 -13.96 -2.47 -0.28
C LEU A 69 -15.43 -2.05 -0.10
N THR A 70 -15.97 -2.38 1.07
CA THR A 70 -17.35 -2.07 1.47
C THR A 70 -17.36 -1.07 2.62
N ARG A 71 -18.55 -0.60 3.03
CA ARG A 71 -18.70 0.28 4.19
C ARG A 71 -18.31 -0.37 5.53
N ARG A 72 -18.09 -1.69 5.57
CA ARG A 72 -17.63 -2.40 6.75
C ARG A 72 -16.12 -2.38 6.90
N ASP A 73 -15.42 -2.03 5.83
CA ASP A 73 -13.96 -2.06 5.75
C ASP A 73 -13.35 -0.73 6.17
N TYR A 74 -12.07 -0.78 6.49
CA TYR A 74 -11.28 0.37 6.92
C TYR A 74 -10.13 0.58 5.95
N ILE A 75 -9.73 1.82 5.80
CA ILE A 75 -8.62 2.19 4.93
C ILE A 75 -7.74 3.24 5.58
N SER A 76 -6.46 3.17 5.31
CA SER A 76 -5.51 4.27 5.46
C SER A 76 -4.68 4.43 4.19
N ILE A 77 -4.18 5.63 3.95
CA ILE A 77 -3.32 5.94 2.81
C ILE A 77 -2.10 6.69 3.33
N VAL A 78 -0.94 6.08 3.11
CA VAL A 78 0.36 6.67 3.37
C VAL A 78 1.01 7.02 2.04
N THR A 79 1.60 8.19 1.93
CA THR A 79 2.51 8.53 0.83
C THR A 79 3.92 8.68 1.37
N PHE A 80 4.91 8.37 0.56
CA PHE A 80 6.30 8.65 0.90
C PHE A 80 7.08 9.21 -0.29
N SER A 81 7.97 10.14 0.04
CA SER A 81 9.02 10.66 -0.84
C SER A 81 10.30 10.83 -0.01
N ASN A 82 10.76 12.02 0.29
CA ASN A 82 11.81 12.24 1.29
C ASN A 82 11.35 11.88 2.72
N VAL A 83 10.06 12.07 2.99
CA VAL A 83 9.40 11.75 4.26
C VAL A 83 8.10 10.98 4.02
N ALA A 84 7.72 10.13 4.96
CA ALA A 84 6.40 9.48 4.95
C ALA A 84 5.34 10.40 5.55
N ARG A 85 4.12 10.31 5.02
CA ARG A 85 2.96 11.09 5.49
C ARG A 85 1.69 10.24 5.44
N LEU A 86 0.96 10.23 6.53
CA LEU A 86 -0.37 9.64 6.61
C LEU A 86 -1.38 10.62 5.98
N VAL A 87 -1.69 10.43 4.69
CA VAL A 87 -2.60 11.30 3.92
C VAL A 87 -4.06 11.04 4.30
N VAL A 88 -4.40 9.78 4.52
CA VAL A 88 -5.70 9.35 5.05
C VAL A 88 -5.43 8.53 6.30
N PRO A 89 -5.81 9.02 7.49
CA PRO A 89 -5.71 8.23 8.71
C PRO A 89 -6.66 7.02 8.63
N HIS A 90 -6.43 6.02 9.47
CA HIS A 90 -7.24 4.82 9.50
C HIS A 90 -8.72 5.15 9.78
N VAL A 91 -9.56 5.03 8.76
CA VAL A 91 -10.98 5.38 8.82
C VAL A 91 -11.85 4.30 8.21
N GLN A 92 -13.07 4.16 8.72
CA GLN A 92 -14.07 3.32 8.09
C GLN A 92 -14.49 3.89 6.73
N LEU A 93 -14.68 3.02 5.74
CA LEU A 93 -14.93 3.40 4.36
C LEU A 93 -16.40 3.87 4.16
N THR A 94 -16.72 5.04 4.67
CA THR A 94 -18.07 5.63 4.56
C THR A 94 -18.20 6.61 3.39
N ASP A 95 -17.12 7.27 2.99
CA ASP A 95 -17.09 8.30 1.94
C ASP A 95 -15.99 8.02 0.90
N LYS A 96 -16.31 7.12 -0.06
CA LYS A 96 -15.40 6.78 -1.17
C LYS A 96 -15.08 7.98 -2.07
N PRO A 97 -16.02 8.86 -2.44
CA PRO A 97 -15.71 10.01 -3.30
C PRO A 97 -14.62 10.92 -2.73
N SER A 98 -14.71 11.27 -1.45
CA SER A 98 -13.69 12.09 -0.79
C SER A 98 -12.31 11.42 -0.79
N LEU A 99 -12.26 10.11 -0.55
CA LEU A 99 -11.01 9.33 -0.58
C LEU A 99 -10.40 9.27 -1.99
N LEU A 100 -11.22 9.08 -3.01
CA LEU A 100 -10.79 9.11 -4.41
C LEU A 100 -10.19 10.47 -4.79
N GLU A 101 -10.78 11.54 -4.30
CA GLU A 101 -10.25 12.90 -4.52
C GLU A 101 -8.88 13.09 -3.86
N ARG A 102 -8.70 12.61 -2.63
CA ARG A 102 -7.40 12.64 -1.96
C ARG A 102 -6.34 11.85 -2.74
N ILE A 103 -6.69 10.67 -3.27
CA ILE A 103 -5.79 9.86 -4.12
C ILE A 103 -5.40 10.63 -5.39
N LYS A 104 -6.35 11.28 -6.06
CA LYS A 104 -6.08 12.08 -7.27
C LYS A 104 -5.12 13.23 -7.03
N ASN A 105 -5.11 13.79 -5.83
CA ASN A 105 -4.26 14.92 -5.47
C ASN A 105 -2.85 14.53 -5.00
N ILE A 106 -2.51 13.23 -4.96
CA ILE A 106 -1.15 12.78 -4.65
C ILE A 106 -0.24 13.18 -5.80
N THR A 107 0.79 13.94 -5.55
CA THR A 107 1.79 14.38 -6.54
C THR A 107 3.13 13.71 -6.28
N ALA A 108 3.90 13.50 -7.34
CA ALA A 108 5.23 12.91 -7.25
C ALA A 108 6.30 14.00 -7.18
N ASP A 109 7.19 13.93 -6.16
CA ASP A 109 8.33 14.82 -5.97
C ASP A 109 9.34 14.23 -4.94
N GLY A 110 10.61 14.62 -5.04
CA GLY A 110 11.65 14.29 -4.08
C GLY A 110 12.26 12.89 -4.22
N GLY A 111 12.88 12.42 -3.14
CA GLY A 111 13.55 11.11 -3.05
C GLY A 111 12.60 9.98 -2.65
N THR A 112 13.16 8.80 -2.37
CA THR A 112 12.41 7.56 -2.13
C THR A 112 12.76 6.96 -0.77
N ASN A 113 12.10 7.42 0.30
CA ASN A 113 12.23 6.89 1.66
C ASN A 113 11.26 5.72 1.88
N LEU A 114 11.56 4.60 1.22
CA LEU A 114 10.74 3.38 1.28
C LEU A 114 10.55 2.87 2.71
N SER A 115 11.64 2.85 3.50
CA SER A 115 11.58 2.39 4.90
C SER A 115 10.66 3.24 5.76
N GLY A 116 10.67 4.56 5.58
CA GLY A 116 9.77 5.47 6.27
C GLY A 116 8.30 5.22 5.91
N GLY A 117 8.00 5.05 4.61
CA GLY A 117 6.66 4.70 4.14
C GLY A 117 6.16 3.39 4.69
N LEU A 118 7.02 2.35 4.65
CA LEU A 118 6.69 1.02 5.16
C LEU A 118 6.42 1.04 6.67
N LEU A 119 7.27 1.69 7.45
CA LEU A 119 7.09 1.81 8.90
C LEU A 119 5.81 2.55 9.26
N GLU A 120 5.49 3.65 8.57
CA GLU A 120 4.27 4.43 8.82
C GLU A 120 3.01 3.58 8.56
N GLY A 121 2.95 2.86 7.43
CA GLY A 121 1.81 2.02 7.08
C GLY A 121 1.66 0.80 8.01
N LEU A 122 2.77 0.17 8.39
CA LEU A 122 2.77 -0.96 9.34
C LEU A 122 2.36 -0.50 10.74
N ASN A 123 2.86 0.65 11.21
CA ASN A 123 2.48 1.21 12.51
C ASN A 123 0.97 1.55 12.54
N ASP A 124 0.45 2.16 11.47
CA ASP A 124 -0.97 2.49 11.37
C ASP A 124 -1.84 1.23 11.50
N ILE A 125 -1.50 0.15 10.79
CA ILE A 125 -2.20 -1.14 10.90
C ILE A 125 -2.06 -1.74 12.30
N ALA A 126 -0.86 -1.71 12.89
CA ALA A 126 -0.62 -2.27 14.22
C ALA A 126 -1.41 -1.55 15.33
N LEU A 127 -1.48 -0.21 15.24
CA LEU A 127 -2.27 0.61 16.17
C LEU A 127 -3.78 0.35 16.07
N ASN A 128 -4.24 -0.07 14.89
CA ASN A 128 -5.65 -0.34 14.59
C ASN A 128 -5.96 -1.83 14.49
N TYR A 129 -5.08 -2.69 15.00
CA TYR A 129 -5.26 -4.14 14.94
C TYR A 129 -6.50 -4.58 15.70
N ARG A 130 -7.31 -5.43 15.06
CA ARG A 130 -8.49 -6.06 15.65
C ARG A 130 -8.47 -7.56 15.41
N GLN A 131 -8.60 -8.31 16.48
CA GLN A 131 -8.65 -9.77 16.42
C GLN A 131 -9.82 -10.25 15.55
N ASN A 132 -9.60 -11.29 14.74
CA ASN A 132 -10.58 -11.88 13.83
C ASN A 132 -11.00 -10.98 12.66
N GLU A 133 -10.33 -9.87 12.40
CA GLU A 133 -10.48 -9.06 11.21
C GLU A 133 -9.25 -9.23 10.27
N LEU A 134 -9.38 -8.86 9.00
CA LEU A 134 -8.33 -9.06 8.00
C LEU A 134 -7.52 -7.78 7.86
N HIS A 135 -6.19 -7.89 7.98
CA HIS A 135 -5.27 -6.76 7.89
C HIS A 135 -4.33 -6.92 6.72
N TYR A 136 -4.28 -5.91 5.84
CA TYR A 136 -3.43 -5.89 4.64
C TYR A 136 -2.66 -4.59 4.55
N VAL A 137 -1.42 -4.70 4.12
CA VAL A 137 -0.58 -3.57 3.71
C VAL A 137 -0.21 -3.79 2.25
N ILE A 138 -0.48 -2.79 1.41
CA ILE A 138 -0.13 -2.81 -0.01
C ILE A 138 0.82 -1.66 -0.28
N LEU A 139 2.00 -2.00 -0.77
CA LEU A 139 3.02 -1.04 -1.18
C LEU A 139 3.00 -0.89 -2.71
N LEU A 140 2.84 0.33 -3.18
CA LEU A 140 2.85 0.72 -4.60
C LEU A 140 4.05 1.61 -4.87
N THR A 141 5.07 1.09 -5.52
CA THR A 141 6.37 1.75 -5.77
C THR A 141 6.96 1.28 -7.09
N ASP A 142 7.83 2.06 -7.69
CA ASP A 142 8.69 1.65 -8.81
C ASP A 142 10.01 0.97 -8.35
N GLY A 143 10.23 0.88 -7.05
CA GLY A 143 11.14 -0.07 -6.43
C GLY A 143 12.54 0.40 -6.07
N GLN A 144 12.89 1.68 -6.22
CA GLN A 144 14.26 2.12 -5.90
C GLN A 144 14.33 3.03 -4.66
N ALA A 145 14.55 2.40 -3.49
CA ALA A 145 14.85 3.15 -2.27
C ALA A 145 16.21 3.86 -2.40
N ASN A 146 16.24 5.17 -2.15
CA ASN A 146 17.46 5.98 -2.15
C ASN A 146 17.63 6.86 -0.90
N VAL A 147 16.66 6.81 0.01
CA VAL A 147 16.66 7.51 1.30
C VAL A 147 16.28 6.52 2.41
N GLY A 148 16.85 6.66 3.58
CA GLY A 148 16.59 5.81 4.74
C GLY A 148 17.27 4.43 4.60
N VAL A 149 16.59 3.36 5.05
CA VAL A 149 17.05 1.99 4.90
C VAL A 149 16.80 1.56 3.45
N THR A 150 17.86 1.23 2.72
CA THR A 150 17.83 0.83 1.31
C THR A 150 18.18 -0.64 1.09
N ASP A 151 18.71 -1.31 2.11
CA ASP A 151 19.06 -2.73 2.07
C ASP A 151 17.79 -3.61 2.06
N PRO A 152 17.58 -4.45 1.05
CA PRO A 152 16.40 -5.32 0.96
C PRO A 152 16.23 -6.28 2.14
N ALA A 153 17.34 -6.78 2.72
CA ALA A 153 17.28 -7.69 3.85
C ALA A 153 16.79 -6.97 5.13
N GLN A 154 17.23 -5.72 5.33
CA GLN A 154 16.76 -4.90 6.44
C GLN A 154 15.28 -4.50 6.26
N LEU A 155 14.85 -4.17 5.04
CA LEU A 155 13.44 -3.88 4.73
C LEU A 155 12.56 -5.10 4.99
N ALA A 156 12.99 -6.29 4.59
CA ALA A 156 12.31 -7.55 4.90
C ALA A 156 12.24 -7.80 6.41
N GLY A 157 13.30 -7.50 7.14
CA GLY A 157 13.36 -7.60 8.60
C GLY A 157 12.33 -6.69 9.30
N ILE A 158 12.14 -5.46 8.81
CA ILE A 158 11.10 -4.55 9.32
C ILE A 158 9.72 -5.22 9.21
N THR A 159 9.40 -5.77 8.04
CA THR A 159 8.10 -6.41 7.81
C THR A 159 7.92 -7.66 8.68
N ALA A 160 8.95 -8.50 8.80
CA ALA A 160 8.91 -9.71 9.62
C ALA A 160 8.65 -9.39 11.09
N ALA A 161 9.31 -8.37 11.65
CA ALA A 161 9.11 -7.95 13.03
C ALA A 161 7.69 -7.50 13.36
N PHE A 162 6.95 -6.98 12.37
CA PHE A 162 5.53 -6.64 12.53
C PHE A 162 4.62 -7.87 12.45
N LEU A 163 4.97 -8.85 11.60
CA LEU A 163 4.19 -10.09 11.45
C LEU A 163 4.27 -10.99 12.70
N GLU A 164 5.37 -10.95 13.44
CA GLU A 164 5.54 -11.70 14.68
C GLU A 164 4.73 -11.15 15.86
N LYS A 165 4.32 -9.88 15.79
CA LYS A 165 3.56 -9.21 16.85
C LYS A 165 2.04 -9.33 16.70
N GLY A 166 1.53 -9.83 15.60
CA GLY A 166 0.10 -9.97 15.28
C GLY A 166 -0.27 -11.35 14.81
#